data_e51b1a336e1b399dfc7a90a6273ecc01
#
_entry.id   e51b1a336e1b399dfc7a90a6273ecc01
#
_cell.length_a   1.000
_cell.length_b   1.000
_cell.length_c   1.000
_cell.angle_alpha   90.00
_cell.angle_beta   90.00
_cell.angle_gamma   90.00
#
_symmetry.space_group_name_H-M   'P 1'
#
loop_
_entity.id
_entity.type
_entity.pdbx_description
1 polymer ?
#
loop_
_entity_poly.entity_id
_entity_poly.type
_entity_poly.pdbx_seq_one_letter_code
_entity_poly.pdbx_strand_id
1 'polypeptide(L)'
;MKTRSSEVILLGIFLAFYELVPKDHFLRKVEETIDFSFIYDLVEDSYSSDNGRPSLDPVLLVKIPLIQCFYGIRSMRQTIKDIEVNTAYRWFLGLSLNDKVPHFTTYGKNYSRRFQNKEVLAHIFSHVLHHVLEAGLIDSSEIFIDGTHIKATANNHKYKTVVVDQKAKFMSEQLEIEINLDRRKHAKKFLKPAKKGEAKPKKQSTTDPDSGWFHKGEHKEVFAYNAQVACDKHGWALAYTVESGNTHDSQAFSALFVKLEPFSPKFVIADSGYKTPSIAKFLLEKGITPVFPYTRPRGKRGFLRPRDFVYDEHFDCYLCPENQVLTYRTTTREGYREYKSNPKICKNLSLVSDLY
;
A
#
# COMPACT_ATOMS: atom_id res chain seq x y z
N MET A 1 36.88 -49.47 -8.15
CA MET A 1 36.64 -49.53 -6.70
C MET A 1 36.70 -48.18 -5.95
N LYS A 2 37.17 -47.08 -6.59
CA LYS A 2 37.28 -45.75 -5.95
C LYS A 2 35.94 -44.93 -5.96
N THR A 3 35.00 -45.23 -6.82
CA THR A 3 33.74 -44.48 -6.98
C THR A 3 32.72 -44.74 -5.89
N ARG A 4 32.53 -45.96 -5.38
CA ARG A 4 31.58 -46.30 -4.33
C ARG A 4 31.94 -45.71 -2.95
N SER A 5 33.22 -45.59 -2.63
CA SER A 5 33.66 -45.04 -1.34
C SER A 5 33.42 -43.53 -1.26
N SER A 6 33.60 -42.80 -2.37
CA SER A 6 33.34 -41.36 -2.42
C SER A 6 31.84 -41.00 -2.39
N GLU A 7 31.00 -41.83 -3.00
CA GLU A 7 29.53 -41.63 -2.93
C GLU A 7 28.99 -41.89 -1.51
N VAL A 8 29.48 -42.93 -0.82
CA VAL A 8 29.08 -43.24 0.57
C VAL A 8 29.55 -42.14 1.54
N ILE A 9 30.74 -41.58 1.34
CA ILE A 9 31.26 -40.48 2.14
C ILE A 9 30.49 -39.20 1.87
N LEU A 10 30.15 -38.88 0.63
CA LEU A 10 29.31 -37.76 0.24
C LEU A 10 27.89 -37.88 0.82
N LEU A 11 27.30 -39.07 0.76
CA LEU A 11 25.99 -39.34 1.35
C LEU A 11 26.01 -39.20 2.89
N GLY A 12 27.10 -39.71 3.53
CA GLY A 12 27.31 -39.56 4.97
C GLY A 12 27.47 -38.11 5.41
N ILE A 13 28.20 -37.29 4.66
CA ILE A 13 28.38 -35.86 4.91
C ILE A 13 27.05 -35.12 4.69
N PHE A 14 26.28 -35.49 3.67
CA PHE A 14 24.98 -34.90 3.41
C PHE A 14 23.95 -35.21 4.51
N LEU A 15 23.91 -36.44 4.98
CA LEU A 15 23.05 -36.87 6.10
C LEU A 15 23.45 -36.15 7.39
N ALA A 16 24.75 -36.10 7.70
CA ALA A 16 25.24 -35.37 8.88
C ALA A 16 24.91 -33.89 8.80
N PHE A 17 25.05 -33.27 7.62
CA PHE A 17 24.66 -31.87 7.42
C PHE A 17 23.15 -31.63 7.60
N TYR A 18 22.33 -32.55 7.10
CA TYR A 18 20.88 -32.48 7.30
C TYR A 18 20.51 -32.59 8.80
N GLU A 19 21.21 -33.40 9.58
CA GLU A 19 20.97 -33.57 11.01
C GLU A 19 21.48 -32.37 11.86
N LEU A 20 22.44 -31.59 11.36
CA LEU A 20 22.94 -30.39 12.07
C LEU A 20 21.89 -29.29 12.28
N VAL A 21 20.84 -29.26 11.45
CA VAL A 21 19.75 -28.30 11.63
C VAL A 21 18.66 -28.96 12.48
N PRO A 22 18.30 -28.43 13.67
CA PRO A 22 17.26 -28.99 14.53
C PRO A 22 15.93 -29.20 13.79
N LYS A 23 15.20 -30.27 14.09
CA LYS A 23 13.92 -30.60 13.43
C LYS A 23 12.85 -29.54 13.64
N ASP A 24 12.87 -28.83 14.75
CA ASP A 24 11.96 -27.75 15.15
C ASP A 24 12.39 -26.36 14.63
N HIS A 25 13.50 -26.30 13.88
CA HIS A 25 14.04 -25.04 13.39
C HIS A 25 13.05 -24.36 12.42
N PHE A 26 12.89 -23.02 12.56
CA PHE A 26 11.95 -22.23 11.77
C PHE A 26 12.04 -22.46 10.25
N LEU A 27 13.24 -22.47 9.69
CA LEU A 27 13.44 -22.68 8.25
C LEU A 27 13.00 -24.07 7.77
N ARG A 28 13.03 -25.09 8.64
CA ARG A 28 12.44 -26.41 8.29
C ARG A 28 10.94 -26.31 8.16
N LYS A 29 10.28 -25.66 9.09
CA LYS A 29 8.84 -25.44 9.03
C LYS A 29 8.45 -24.67 7.75
N VAL A 30 9.24 -23.67 7.35
CA VAL A 30 9.02 -22.95 6.11
C VAL A 30 9.15 -23.87 4.89
N GLU A 31 10.20 -24.71 4.84
CA GLU A 31 10.44 -25.63 3.74
C GLU A 31 9.37 -26.73 3.64
N GLU A 32 8.85 -27.19 4.78
CA GLU A 32 7.77 -28.19 4.86
C GLU A 32 6.41 -27.60 4.48
N THR A 33 6.21 -26.29 4.70
CA THR A 33 4.92 -25.63 4.46
C THR A 33 4.81 -25.08 3.04
N ILE A 34 5.91 -24.60 2.46
CA ILE A 34 5.92 -23.95 1.16
C ILE A 34 6.71 -24.78 0.16
N ASP A 35 6.02 -25.34 -0.82
CA ASP A 35 6.68 -25.93 -1.99
C ASP A 35 7.13 -24.80 -2.93
N PHE A 36 8.44 -24.60 -3.03
CA PHE A 36 9.04 -23.57 -3.89
C PHE A 36 9.19 -23.99 -5.36
N SER A 37 8.75 -25.19 -5.75
CA SER A 37 8.92 -25.70 -7.11
C SER A 37 8.20 -24.87 -8.18
N PHE A 38 7.06 -24.25 -7.82
CA PHE A 38 6.32 -23.35 -8.73
C PHE A 38 7.15 -22.19 -9.28
N ILE A 39 8.27 -21.84 -8.62
CA ILE A 39 9.17 -20.78 -9.08
C ILE A 39 9.84 -21.15 -10.41
N TYR A 40 10.12 -22.43 -10.63
CA TYR A 40 10.72 -22.88 -11.90
C TYR A 40 9.80 -22.55 -13.08
N ASP A 41 8.51 -22.83 -12.96
CA ASP A 41 7.51 -22.56 -14.01
C ASP A 41 7.38 -21.05 -14.29
N LEU A 42 7.42 -20.23 -13.23
CA LEU A 42 7.29 -18.76 -13.34
C LEU A 42 8.43 -18.10 -14.13
N VAL A 43 9.61 -18.71 -14.13
CA VAL A 43 10.81 -18.10 -14.70
C VAL A 43 11.42 -18.89 -15.84
N GLU A 44 10.80 -19.99 -16.28
CA GLU A 44 11.29 -20.90 -17.32
C GLU A 44 11.78 -20.14 -18.56
N ASP A 45 10.98 -19.23 -19.11
CA ASP A 45 11.34 -18.41 -20.28
C ASP A 45 12.56 -17.49 -20.06
N SER A 46 12.99 -17.28 -18.83
CA SER A 46 14.16 -16.43 -18.50
C SER A 46 15.44 -17.18 -18.43
N TYR A 47 15.39 -18.51 -18.61
CA TYR A 47 16.53 -19.40 -18.58
C TYR A 47 16.74 -20.04 -19.95
N SER A 48 17.97 -20.00 -20.45
CA SER A 48 18.33 -20.67 -21.72
C SER A 48 18.67 -22.12 -21.45
N SER A 49 18.13 -23.03 -22.28
CA SER A 49 18.41 -24.47 -22.18
C SER A 49 19.83 -24.83 -22.61
N ASP A 50 20.43 -24.08 -23.56
CA ASP A 50 21.63 -24.53 -24.29
C ASP A 50 22.81 -23.56 -24.34
N ASN A 51 22.70 -22.35 -23.79
CA ASN A 51 23.76 -21.35 -23.95
C ASN A 51 24.27 -20.77 -22.63
N GLY A 52 25.58 -20.84 -22.41
CA GLY A 52 26.31 -20.07 -21.43
C GLY A 52 26.73 -20.83 -20.17
N ARG A 53 27.32 -20.10 -19.22
CA ARG A 53 27.69 -20.62 -17.91
C ARG A 53 26.44 -21.07 -17.14
N PRO A 54 26.45 -22.19 -16.40
CA PRO A 54 25.36 -22.62 -15.57
C PRO A 54 24.82 -21.48 -14.73
N SER A 55 23.53 -21.23 -14.84
CA SER A 55 22.87 -20.14 -14.12
C SER A 55 22.65 -20.53 -12.67
N LEU A 56 22.47 -19.53 -11.78
CA LEU A 56 22.04 -19.78 -10.42
C LEU A 56 20.59 -20.31 -10.43
N ASP A 57 20.35 -21.25 -9.54
CA ASP A 57 19.01 -21.78 -9.29
C ASP A 57 18.02 -20.65 -8.94
N PRO A 58 16.86 -20.57 -9.60
CA PRO A 58 15.85 -19.54 -9.31
C PRO A 58 15.28 -19.62 -7.90
N VAL A 59 15.09 -20.82 -7.36
CA VAL A 59 14.59 -21.04 -6.00
C VAL A 59 15.61 -20.49 -4.99
N LEU A 60 16.89 -20.73 -5.19
CA LEU A 60 17.95 -20.15 -4.38
C LEU A 60 17.91 -18.62 -4.40
N LEU A 61 17.68 -18.01 -5.59
CA LEU A 61 17.58 -16.55 -5.73
C LEU A 61 16.37 -15.97 -4.99
N VAL A 62 15.28 -16.70 -4.83
CA VAL A 62 14.11 -16.30 -4.05
C VAL A 62 14.32 -16.52 -2.55
N LYS A 63 14.91 -17.63 -2.16
CA LYS A 63 15.14 -17.97 -0.74
C LYS A 63 16.14 -17.06 -0.04
N ILE A 64 17.13 -16.49 -0.74
CA ILE A 64 18.10 -15.55 -0.15
C ILE A 64 17.41 -14.32 0.46
N PRO A 65 16.58 -13.55 -0.25
CA PRO A 65 15.86 -12.42 0.37
C PRO A 65 14.84 -12.85 1.42
N LEU A 66 14.29 -14.06 1.37
CA LEU A 66 13.44 -14.57 2.45
C LEU A 66 14.24 -14.70 3.76
N ILE A 67 15.46 -15.25 3.71
CA ILE A 67 16.36 -15.27 4.87
C ILE A 67 16.59 -13.85 5.38
N GLN A 68 16.87 -12.91 4.49
CA GLN A 68 17.08 -11.50 4.84
C GLN A 68 15.88 -10.92 5.60
N CYS A 69 14.66 -11.17 5.13
CA CYS A 69 13.43 -10.70 5.75
C CYS A 69 13.16 -11.40 7.08
N PHE A 70 13.23 -12.73 7.14
CA PHE A 70 12.93 -13.52 8.34
C PHE A 70 13.81 -13.17 9.53
N TYR A 71 15.08 -12.87 9.27
CA TYR A 71 16.05 -12.58 10.31
C TYR A 71 16.39 -11.08 10.44
N GLY A 72 15.70 -10.20 9.73
CA GLY A 72 15.89 -8.75 9.82
C GLY A 72 17.28 -8.27 9.42
N ILE A 73 17.95 -8.97 8.51
CA ILE A 73 19.31 -8.64 8.08
C ILE A 73 19.28 -7.38 7.21
N ARG A 74 20.09 -6.37 7.56
CA ARG A 74 19.98 -5.03 6.96
C ARG A 74 20.44 -4.90 5.50
N SER A 75 21.27 -5.81 5.00
CA SER A 75 21.80 -5.68 3.65
C SER A 75 22.09 -7.05 3.01
N MET A 76 21.92 -7.14 1.69
CA MET A 76 22.25 -8.33 0.93
C MET A 76 23.72 -8.77 1.10
N ARG A 77 24.65 -7.82 1.24
CA ARG A 77 26.07 -8.13 1.51
C ARG A 77 26.25 -8.87 2.84
N GLN A 78 25.53 -8.44 3.88
CA GLN A 78 25.57 -9.11 5.18
C GLN A 78 24.87 -10.47 5.10
N THR A 79 23.72 -10.54 4.42
CA THR A 79 23.01 -11.82 4.21
C THR A 79 23.92 -12.88 3.58
N ILE A 80 24.66 -12.53 2.55
CA ILE A 80 25.61 -13.47 1.90
C ILE A 80 26.70 -13.92 2.88
N LYS A 81 27.28 -13.02 3.68
CA LYS A 81 28.27 -13.37 4.70
C LYS A 81 27.69 -14.29 5.78
N ASP A 82 26.47 -14.04 6.21
CA ASP A 82 25.82 -14.87 7.21
C ASP A 82 25.50 -16.27 6.66
N ILE A 83 25.11 -16.37 5.38
CA ILE A 83 24.93 -17.65 4.69
C ILE A 83 26.23 -18.44 4.61
N GLU A 84 27.39 -17.80 4.46
CA GLU A 84 28.69 -18.49 4.37
C GLU A 84 28.99 -19.30 5.64
N VAL A 85 28.55 -18.85 6.80
CA VAL A 85 28.90 -19.42 8.10
C VAL A 85 27.72 -20.10 8.83
N ASN A 86 26.49 -19.90 8.38
CA ASN A 86 25.30 -20.45 9.04
C ASN A 86 24.81 -21.72 8.34
N THR A 87 24.87 -22.84 9.05
CA THR A 87 24.45 -24.15 8.54
C THR A 87 22.96 -24.22 8.21
N ALA A 88 22.08 -23.60 9.01
CA ALA A 88 20.64 -23.60 8.77
C ALA A 88 20.27 -22.79 7.49
N TYR A 89 20.97 -21.68 7.24
CA TYR A 89 20.75 -20.89 6.02
C TYR A 89 21.22 -21.66 4.80
N ARG A 90 22.39 -22.30 4.87
CA ARG A 90 22.91 -23.14 3.78
C ARG A 90 21.98 -24.30 3.49
N TRP A 91 21.50 -24.98 4.53
CA TRP A 91 20.53 -26.06 4.41
C TRP A 91 19.25 -25.60 3.68
N PHE A 92 18.67 -24.49 4.10
CA PHE A 92 17.45 -23.94 3.50
C PHE A 92 17.64 -23.55 2.01
N LEU A 93 18.85 -23.17 1.62
CA LEU A 93 19.22 -22.85 0.24
C LEU A 93 19.61 -24.08 -0.59
N GLY A 94 19.63 -25.28 0.00
CA GLY A 94 20.12 -26.48 -0.67
C GLY A 94 21.63 -26.47 -0.96
N LEU A 95 22.42 -25.63 -0.25
CA LEU A 95 23.88 -25.54 -0.41
C LEU A 95 24.57 -26.48 0.55
N SER A 96 25.48 -27.33 0.07
CA SER A 96 26.37 -28.13 0.89
C SER A 96 27.44 -27.25 1.59
N LEU A 97 28.17 -27.82 2.56
CA LEU A 97 29.23 -27.09 3.27
C LEU A 97 30.35 -26.60 2.33
N ASN A 98 30.60 -27.30 1.23
CA ASN A 98 31.63 -26.99 0.26
C ASN A 98 31.18 -26.09 -0.88
N ASP A 99 29.87 -25.87 -1.04
CA ASP A 99 29.37 -25.05 -2.12
C ASP A 99 29.68 -23.57 -1.91
N LYS A 100 30.02 -22.90 -2.99
CA LYS A 100 30.29 -21.46 -2.97
C LYS A 100 28.96 -20.70 -2.90
N VAL A 101 28.83 -19.84 -1.90
CA VAL A 101 27.72 -18.89 -1.80
C VAL A 101 27.86 -17.84 -2.90
N PRO A 102 26.80 -17.51 -3.64
CA PRO A 102 26.86 -16.48 -4.67
C PRO A 102 27.25 -15.12 -4.10
N HIS A 103 28.15 -14.42 -4.79
CA HIS A 103 28.50 -13.05 -4.39
C HIS A 103 27.28 -12.12 -4.53
N PHE A 104 27.10 -11.16 -3.61
CA PHE A 104 25.96 -10.26 -3.61
C PHE A 104 25.74 -9.49 -4.93
N THR A 105 26.83 -9.16 -5.68
CA THR A 105 26.70 -8.52 -7.01
C THR A 105 26.17 -9.48 -8.06
N THR A 106 26.49 -10.76 -7.96
CA THR A 106 25.97 -11.81 -8.87
C THR A 106 24.48 -12.01 -8.60
N TYR A 107 24.09 -12.05 -7.32
CA TYR A 107 22.68 -12.04 -6.93
C TYR A 107 21.94 -10.86 -7.55
N GLY A 108 22.38 -9.62 -7.32
CA GLY A 108 21.72 -8.42 -7.83
C GLY A 108 21.56 -8.40 -9.36
N LYS A 109 22.61 -8.82 -10.10
CA LYS A 109 22.54 -8.92 -11.56
C LYS A 109 21.52 -9.96 -12.04
N ASN A 110 21.47 -11.12 -11.40
CA ASN A 110 20.48 -12.16 -11.74
C ASN A 110 19.06 -11.72 -11.41
N TYR A 111 18.86 -11.09 -10.24
CA TYR A 111 17.57 -10.55 -9.82
C TYR A 111 17.05 -9.54 -10.86
N SER A 112 17.83 -8.52 -11.19
CA SER A 112 17.42 -7.48 -12.15
C SER A 112 17.13 -8.02 -13.56
N ARG A 113 17.86 -9.05 -14.00
CA ARG A 113 17.69 -9.62 -15.34
C ARG A 113 16.51 -10.57 -15.48
N ARG A 114 16.14 -11.27 -14.39
CA ARG A 114 15.20 -12.40 -14.44
C ARG A 114 13.89 -12.17 -13.72
N PHE A 115 13.89 -11.38 -12.65
CA PHE A 115 12.70 -11.19 -11.81
C PHE A 115 12.06 -9.82 -11.93
N GLN A 116 12.82 -8.78 -12.29
CA GLN A 116 12.36 -7.40 -12.23
C GLN A 116 11.09 -7.13 -13.07
N ASN A 117 10.91 -7.81 -14.19
CA ASN A 117 9.82 -7.56 -15.14
C ASN A 117 8.72 -8.62 -15.11
N LYS A 118 8.74 -9.60 -14.20
CA LYS A 118 7.85 -10.77 -14.27
C LYS A 118 6.86 -10.89 -13.11
N GLU A 119 6.71 -9.86 -12.31
CA GLU A 119 5.82 -9.90 -11.13
C GLU A 119 6.01 -11.14 -10.23
N VAL A 120 7.19 -11.76 -10.28
CA VAL A 120 7.50 -13.01 -9.56
C VAL A 120 7.17 -12.90 -8.07
N LEU A 121 7.48 -11.74 -7.47
CA LEU A 121 7.18 -11.52 -6.05
C LEU A 121 5.67 -11.44 -5.77
N ALA A 122 4.89 -10.89 -6.70
CA ALA A 122 3.43 -10.87 -6.58
C ALA A 122 2.85 -12.27 -6.71
N HIS A 123 3.38 -13.09 -7.61
CA HIS A 123 2.98 -14.50 -7.73
C HIS A 123 3.34 -15.31 -6.49
N ILE A 124 4.55 -15.12 -5.92
CA ILE A 124 4.93 -15.77 -4.65
C ILE A 124 3.98 -15.36 -3.53
N PHE A 125 3.68 -14.07 -3.41
CA PHE A 125 2.72 -13.57 -2.43
C PHE A 125 1.35 -14.23 -2.59
N SER A 126 0.82 -14.28 -3.82
CA SER A 126 -0.47 -14.90 -4.10
C SER A 126 -0.49 -16.39 -3.80
N HIS A 127 0.61 -17.09 -4.10
CA HIS A 127 0.74 -18.53 -3.82
C HIS A 127 0.71 -18.81 -2.31
N VAL A 128 1.49 -18.06 -1.53
CA VAL A 128 1.49 -18.19 -0.06
C VAL A 128 0.12 -17.82 0.52
N LEU A 129 -0.50 -16.75 0.02
CA LEU A 129 -1.83 -16.32 0.47
C LEU A 129 -2.90 -17.39 0.20
N HIS A 130 -2.80 -18.08 -0.95
CA HIS A 130 -3.70 -19.18 -1.28
C HIS A 130 -3.63 -20.32 -0.26
N HIS A 131 -2.43 -20.74 0.12
CA HIS A 131 -2.26 -21.75 1.18
C HIS A 131 -2.84 -21.32 2.53
N VAL A 132 -2.67 -20.05 2.90
CA VAL A 132 -3.24 -19.51 4.15
C VAL A 132 -4.77 -19.49 4.10
N LEU A 133 -5.34 -19.18 2.91
CA LEU A 133 -6.80 -19.26 2.67
C LEU A 133 -7.32 -20.69 2.78
N GLU A 134 -6.65 -21.65 2.13
CA GLU A 134 -7.02 -23.08 2.19
C GLU A 134 -6.94 -23.64 3.61
N ALA A 135 -5.99 -23.18 4.41
CA ALA A 135 -5.87 -23.52 5.82
C ALA A 135 -6.96 -22.89 6.71
N GLY A 136 -7.84 -22.02 6.16
CA GLY A 136 -8.93 -21.39 6.89
C GLY A 136 -8.45 -20.39 7.97
N LEU A 137 -7.24 -19.82 7.83
CA LEU A 137 -6.64 -18.92 8.82
C LEU A 137 -7.03 -17.46 8.63
N ILE A 138 -7.67 -17.10 7.51
CA ILE A 138 -8.07 -15.74 7.17
C ILE A 138 -9.53 -15.49 7.56
N ASP A 139 -9.77 -14.36 8.21
CA ASP A 139 -11.10 -13.80 8.39
C ASP A 139 -11.21 -12.45 7.67
N SER A 140 -11.73 -12.48 6.45
CA SER A 140 -11.86 -11.31 5.60
C SER A 140 -13.08 -10.42 5.92
N SER A 141 -13.84 -10.72 6.96
CA SER A 141 -15.02 -9.91 7.34
C SER A 141 -14.65 -8.47 7.70
N GLU A 142 -13.49 -8.27 8.28
CA GLU A 142 -12.92 -6.98 8.68
C GLU A 142 -11.54 -6.81 8.06
N ILE A 143 -11.39 -5.82 7.19
CA ILE A 143 -10.12 -5.51 6.53
C ILE A 143 -9.58 -4.19 7.04
N PHE A 144 -8.33 -4.22 7.50
CA PHE A 144 -7.58 -3.06 7.99
C PHE A 144 -6.63 -2.59 6.89
N ILE A 145 -6.70 -1.32 6.53
CA ILE A 145 -5.83 -0.71 5.51
C ILE A 145 -4.96 0.36 6.15
N ASP A 146 -3.65 0.24 5.94
CA ASP A 146 -2.69 1.25 6.38
C ASP A 146 -1.60 1.47 5.33
N GLY A 147 -1.07 2.69 5.29
CA GLY A 147 -0.01 3.11 4.39
C GLY A 147 1.28 3.42 5.16
N THR A 148 2.40 2.88 4.69
CA THR A 148 3.71 3.20 5.25
C THR A 148 4.66 3.72 4.19
N HIS A 149 5.49 4.71 4.57
CA HIS A 149 6.49 5.27 3.67
C HIS A 149 7.83 4.56 3.86
N ILE A 150 8.31 3.93 2.80
CA ILE A 150 9.59 3.22 2.76
C ILE A 150 10.60 4.12 2.05
N LYS A 151 11.67 4.48 2.74
CA LYS A 151 12.74 5.30 2.18
C LYS A 151 13.38 4.60 0.99
N ALA A 152 13.45 5.27 -0.15
CA ALA A 152 14.14 4.80 -1.34
C ALA A 152 15.67 4.83 -1.16
N THR A 153 16.38 3.91 -1.83
CA THR A 153 17.83 3.96 -1.92
C THR A 153 18.26 4.98 -2.97
N ALA A 154 17.80 6.22 -2.82
CA ALA A 154 18.02 7.32 -3.74
C ALA A 154 18.85 8.43 -3.08
N ASN A 155 19.69 9.08 -3.87
CA ASN A 155 20.43 10.25 -3.39
C ASN A 155 19.51 11.48 -3.42
N ASN A 156 19.23 12.08 -2.26
CA ASN A 156 18.34 13.22 -2.11
C ASN A 156 18.82 14.49 -2.85
N HIS A 157 20.11 14.56 -3.17
CA HIS A 157 20.71 15.70 -3.88
C HIS A 157 20.81 15.49 -5.40
N LYS A 158 20.52 14.27 -5.89
CA LYS A 158 20.53 13.94 -7.32
C LYS A 158 19.11 13.83 -7.86
N TYR A 159 18.57 14.99 -8.29
CA TYR A 159 17.22 15.04 -8.86
C TYR A 159 17.16 16.01 -10.05
N LYS A 160 16.17 15.83 -10.88
CA LYS A 160 15.73 16.77 -11.92
C LYS A 160 14.34 17.26 -11.58
N THR A 161 14.05 18.49 -11.97
CA THR A 161 12.68 19.03 -11.88
C THR A 161 11.92 18.62 -13.13
N VAL A 162 10.82 17.90 -12.95
CA VAL A 162 9.92 17.51 -14.04
C VAL A 162 8.56 18.17 -13.82
N VAL A 163 7.92 18.55 -14.92
CA VAL A 163 6.56 19.08 -14.89
C VAL A 163 5.61 17.90 -15.08
N VAL A 164 4.77 17.66 -14.07
CA VAL A 164 3.84 16.53 -14.06
C VAL A 164 2.42 17.04 -13.90
N ASP A 165 1.53 16.56 -14.75
CA ASP A 165 0.10 16.79 -14.61
C ASP A 165 -0.41 16.22 -13.30
N GLN A 166 -1.28 16.96 -12.59
CA GLN A 166 -1.85 16.47 -11.36
C GLN A 166 -2.77 15.27 -11.67
N LYS A 167 -2.51 14.13 -11.05
CA LYS A 167 -3.44 12.99 -11.11
C LYS A 167 -4.81 13.44 -10.57
N ALA A 168 -5.88 13.07 -11.27
CA ALA A 168 -7.24 13.28 -10.77
C ALA A 168 -7.42 12.62 -9.40
N LYS A 169 -8.19 13.25 -8.52
CA LYS A 169 -8.58 12.63 -7.25
C LYS A 169 -9.48 11.42 -7.55
N PHE A 170 -9.43 10.43 -6.67
CA PHE A 170 -10.30 9.25 -6.76
C PHE A 170 -11.77 9.67 -6.98
N MET A 171 -12.42 9.10 -8.00
CA MET A 171 -13.82 9.37 -8.38
C MET A 171 -14.14 10.87 -8.64
N SER A 172 -13.18 11.70 -9.01
CA SER A 172 -13.42 13.14 -9.22
C SER A 172 -14.46 13.45 -10.30
N GLU A 173 -14.50 12.67 -11.36
CA GLU A 173 -15.47 12.85 -12.45
C GLU A 173 -16.89 12.49 -12.00
N GLN A 174 -17.05 11.39 -11.29
CA GLN A 174 -18.34 10.97 -10.77
C GLN A 174 -18.86 11.95 -9.71
N LEU A 175 -17.98 12.41 -8.82
CA LEU A 175 -18.30 13.43 -7.85
C LEU A 175 -18.76 14.75 -8.52
N GLU A 176 -18.11 15.16 -9.62
CA GLU A 176 -18.51 16.37 -10.35
C GLU A 176 -19.90 16.21 -10.99
N ILE A 177 -20.20 15.03 -11.54
CA ILE A 177 -21.55 14.73 -12.07
C ILE A 177 -22.60 14.85 -10.96
N GLU A 178 -22.36 14.26 -9.81
CA GLU A 178 -23.30 14.28 -8.68
C GLU A 178 -23.51 15.68 -8.11
N ILE A 179 -22.43 16.45 -7.96
CA ILE A 179 -22.50 17.84 -7.56
C ILE A 179 -23.37 18.64 -8.54
N ASN A 180 -23.17 18.43 -9.82
CA ASN A 180 -23.93 19.14 -10.84
C ASN A 180 -25.41 18.72 -10.86
N LEU A 181 -25.73 17.45 -10.60
CA LEU A 181 -27.09 16.98 -10.41
C LEU A 181 -27.75 17.61 -9.19
N ASP A 182 -27.04 17.66 -8.05
CA ASP A 182 -27.55 18.31 -6.83
C ASP A 182 -27.78 19.81 -7.04
N ARG A 183 -26.84 20.50 -7.68
CA ARG A 183 -26.99 21.92 -8.03
C ARG A 183 -28.19 22.17 -8.95
N ARG A 184 -28.40 21.27 -9.93
CA ARG A 184 -29.57 21.35 -10.85
C ARG A 184 -30.89 21.22 -10.11
N LYS A 185 -30.98 20.31 -9.12
CA LYS A 185 -32.17 20.17 -8.26
C LYS A 185 -32.51 21.48 -7.53
N HIS A 186 -31.51 22.26 -7.20
CA HIS A 186 -31.64 23.56 -6.52
C HIS A 186 -31.62 24.77 -7.46
N ALA A 187 -31.89 24.57 -8.76
CA ALA A 187 -31.87 25.61 -9.79
C ALA A 187 -30.57 26.45 -9.83
N LYS A 188 -29.42 25.83 -9.53
CA LYS A 188 -28.10 26.47 -9.61
C LYS A 188 -27.38 26.09 -10.91
N LYS A 189 -26.56 27.01 -11.41
CA LYS A 189 -25.69 26.75 -12.58
C LYS A 189 -24.68 25.65 -12.26
N PHE A 190 -24.33 24.86 -13.24
CA PHE A 190 -23.28 23.86 -13.11
C PHE A 190 -21.95 24.47 -12.64
N LEU A 191 -21.13 23.68 -11.98
CA LEU A 191 -19.77 24.08 -11.67
C LEU A 191 -19.06 24.38 -12.99
N LYS A 192 -18.30 25.46 -13.02
CA LYS A 192 -17.34 25.65 -14.09
C LYS A 192 -16.35 24.49 -14.07
N PRO A 193 -15.95 23.93 -15.23
CA PRO A 193 -14.95 22.88 -15.28
C PRO A 193 -13.76 23.27 -14.39
N ALA A 194 -13.26 22.34 -13.61
CA ALA A 194 -12.03 22.58 -12.85
C ALA A 194 -10.98 23.02 -13.86
N LYS A 195 -10.32 24.15 -13.62
CA LYS A 195 -9.10 24.45 -14.37
C LYS A 195 -8.24 23.21 -14.26
N LYS A 196 -7.86 22.59 -15.40
CA LYS A 196 -6.88 21.50 -15.41
C LYS A 196 -5.75 21.97 -14.49
N GLY A 197 -5.50 21.21 -13.43
CA GLY A 197 -4.53 21.63 -12.42
C GLY A 197 -3.25 22.01 -13.13
N GLU A 198 -2.76 23.23 -12.89
CA GLU A 198 -1.51 23.67 -13.50
C GLU A 198 -0.47 22.61 -13.18
N ALA A 199 0.20 22.14 -14.23
CA ALA A 199 1.26 21.15 -14.08
C ALA A 199 2.30 21.69 -13.08
N LYS A 200 2.50 20.96 -11.98
CA LYS A 200 3.40 21.42 -10.92
C LYS A 200 4.80 20.83 -11.09
N PRO A 201 5.84 21.64 -10.87
CA PRO A 201 7.19 21.11 -10.85
C PRO A 201 7.33 20.11 -9.69
N LYS A 202 7.82 18.91 -9.97
CA LYS A 202 8.13 17.87 -8.98
C LYS A 202 9.58 17.46 -9.09
N LYS A 203 10.20 17.20 -7.93
CA LYS A 203 11.53 16.58 -7.88
C LYS A 203 11.41 15.10 -8.26
N GLN A 204 12.15 14.66 -9.26
CA GLN A 204 12.29 13.26 -9.64
C GLN A 204 13.74 12.83 -9.44
N SER A 205 13.95 11.75 -8.71
CA SER A 205 15.29 11.20 -8.51
C SER A 205 15.90 10.75 -9.84
N THR A 206 17.20 11.01 -10.04
CA THR A 206 17.94 10.49 -11.21
C THR A 206 18.49 9.10 -10.97
N THR A 207 18.57 8.66 -9.71
CA THR A 207 19.08 7.33 -9.33
C THR A 207 17.97 6.31 -9.15
N ASP A 208 16.76 6.76 -8.82
CA ASP A 208 15.56 5.96 -8.64
C ASP A 208 14.33 6.76 -9.10
N PRO A 209 14.04 6.79 -10.41
CA PRO A 209 12.99 7.64 -11.00
C PRO A 209 11.57 7.32 -10.55
N ASP A 210 11.31 6.10 -10.08
CA ASP A 210 10.00 5.64 -9.65
C ASP A 210 9.66 6.09 -8.23
N SER A 211 10.68 6.45 -7.44
CA SER A 211 10.50 6.99 -6.10
C SER A 211 9.91 8.40 -6.14
N GLY A 212 9.12 8.74 -5.11
CA GLY A 212 8.52 10.07 -4.95
C GLY A 212 9.17 10.89 -3.86
N TRP A 213 9.26 12.21 -4.09
CA TRP A 213 9.69 13.14 -3.05
C TRP A 213 8.63 13.24 -1.96
N PHE A 214 8.96 12.76 -0.79
CA PHE A 214 8.08 12.70 0.38
C PHE A 214 8.52 13.70 1.43
N HIS A 215 7.56 14.41 2.01
CA HIS A 215 7.76 15.39 3.06
C HIS A 215 6.88 15.03 4.27
N LYS A 216 7.47 14.82 5.43
CA LYS A 216 6.76 14.58 6.69
C LYS A 216 7.28 15.49 7.79
N GLY A 217 6.45 16.47 8.18
CA GLY A 217 6.84 17.46 9.19
C GLY A 217 7.96 18.40 8.71
N GLU A 218 8.51 19.17 9.62
CA GLU A 218 9.48 20.22 9.29
C GLU A 218 10.88 19.72 8.90
N HIS A 219 11.21 18.44 9.18
CA HIS A 219 12.60 17.98 9.10
C HIS A 219 12.84 16.70 8.26
N LYS A 220 11.83 16.16 7.59
CA LYS A 220 12.00 14.91 6.86
C LYS A 220 11.59 15.02 5.40
N GLU A 221 12.58 15.30 4.56
CA GLU A 221 12.44 15.29 3.10
C GLU A 221 13.32 14.20 2.51
N VAL A 222 12.69 13.19 1.89
CA VAL A 222 13.40 12.05 1.31
C VAL A 222 12.65 11.53 0.08
N PHE A 223 13.37 10.88 -0.82
CA PHE A 223 12.73 10.01 -1.81
C PHE A 223 12.24 8.75 -1.12
N ALA A 224 10.99 8.38 -1.36
CA ALA A 224 10.32 7.26 -0.72
C ALA A 224 9.31 6.59 -1.67
N TYR A 225 8.86 5.43 -1.26
CA TYR A 225 7.68 4.74 -1.77
C TYR A 225 6.58 4.76 -0.72
N ASN A 226 5.34 4.82 -1.16
CA ASN A 226 4.16 4.61 -0.32
C ASN A 226 3.69 3.16 -0.53
N ALA A 227 3.95 2.30 0.46
CA ALA A 227 3.47 0.93 0.47
C ALA A 227 2.18 0.88 1.28
N GLN A 228 1.10 0.46 0.64
CA GLN A 228 -0.18 0.24 1.27
C GLN A 228 -0.42 -1.26 1.44
N VAL A 229 -0.85 -1.66 2.61
CA VAL A 229 -1.11 -3.05 2.96
C VAL A 229 -2.52 -3.15 3.52
N ALA A 230 -3.22 -4.18 3.10
CA ALA A 230 -4.49 -4.57 3.67
C ALA A 230 -4.34 -5.89 4.40
N CYS A 231 -4.76 -5.93 5.66
CA CYS A 231 -4.69 -7.10 6.53
C CYS A 231 -6.06 -7.46 7.05
N ASP A 232 -6.26 -8.74 7.39
CA ASP A 232 -7.40 -9.17 8.19
C ASP A 232 -7.20 -8.83 9.69
N LYS A 233 -8.18 -9.14 10.52
CA LYS A 233 -8.11 -8.91 11.98
C LYS A 233 -7.04 -9.72 12.71
N HIS A 234 -6.51 -10.77 12.09
CA HIS A 234 -5.43 -11.61 12.63
C HIS A 234 -4.05 -11.14 12.19
N GLY A 235 -3.98 -10.13 11.31
CA GLY A 235 -2.74 -9.57 10.79
C GLY A 235 -2.22 -10.27 9.53
N TRP A 236 -3.00 -11.15 8.89
CA TRP A 236 -2.65 -11.72 7.60
C TRP A 236 -2.75 -10.66 6.50
N ALA A 237 -1.65 -10.44 5.79
CA ALA A 237 -1.66 -9.54 4.66
C ALA A 237 -2.44 -10.15 3.49
N LEU A 238 -3.53 -9.50 3.08
CA LEU A 238 -4.40 -9.94 2.00
C LEU A 238 -4.04 -9.34 0.65
N ALA A 239 -3.60 -8.09 0.66
CA ALA A 239 -3.19 -7.37 -0.53
C ALA A 239 -2.20 -6.26 -0.19
N TYR A 240 -1.40 -5.88 -1.17
CA TYR A 240 -0.54 -4.71 -1.06
C TYR A 240 -0.43 -3.96 -2.39
N THR A 241 -0.11 -2.68 -2.31
CA THR A 241 0.32 -1.86 -3.46
C THR A 241 1.52 -1.02 -3.07
N VAL A 242 2.35 -0.69 -4.04
CA VAL A 242 3.51 0.19 -3.86
C VAL A 242 3.41 1.30 -4.88
N GLU A 243 3.31 2.53 -4.39
CA GLU A 243 3.21 3.73 -5.19
C GLU A 243 4.39 4.66 -4.92
N SER A 244 4.56 5.66 -5.77
CA SER A 244 5.51 6.74 -5.53
C SER A 244 5.19 7.45 -4.21
N GLY A 245 6.19 7.76 -3.37
CA GLY A 245 6.00 8.31 -2.02
C GLY A 245 5.28 9.64 -1.92
N ASN A 246 5.04 10.32 -3.04
CA ASN A 246 4.24 11.53 -3.12
C ASN A 246 2.78 11.25 -3.55
N THR A 247 2.38 9.99 -3.69
CA THR A 247 0.99 9.59 -3.94
C THR A 247 0.23 9.59 -2.62
N HIS A 248 -0.87 10.32 -2.57
CA HIS A 248 -1.73 10.38 -1.37
C HIS A 248 -2.47 9.04 -1.19
N ASP A 249 -2.68 8.60 0.06
CA ASP A 249 -3.31 7.33 0.40
C ASP A 249 -4.68 7.14 -0.28
N SER A 250 -5.50 8.20 -0.31
CA SER A 250 -6.77 8.17 -1.01
C SER A 250 -6.69 7.94 -2.52
N GLN A 251 -5.55 8.23 -3.16
CA GLN A 251 -5.34 7.98 -4.59
C GLN A 251 -4.88 6.53 -4.84
N ALA A 252 -4.11 5.97 -3.93
CA ALA A 252 -3.64 4.60 -4.00
C ALA A 252 -4.72 3.57 -3.62
N PHE A 253 -5.75 4.01 -2.89
CA PHE A 253 -6.85 3.16 -2.42
C PHE A 253 -7.51 2.31 -3.52
N SER A 254 -7.77 2.88 -4.69
CA SER A 254 -8.48 2.15 -5.76
C SER A 254 -7.70 0.95 -6.27
N ALA A 255 -6.39 1.08 -6.45
CA ALA A 255 -5.52 -0.01 -6.90
C ALA A 255 -5.42 -1.12 -5.84
N LEU A 256 -5.41 -0.77 -4.56
CA LEU A 256 -5.43 -1.73 -3.47
C LEU A 256 -6.79 -2.44 -3.40
N PHE A 257 -7.89 -1.68 -3.50
CA PHE A 257 -9.23 -2.21 -3.35
C PHE A 257 -9.62 -3.24 -4.43
N VAL A 258 -9.16 -3.06 -5.67
CA VAL A 258 -9.36 -4.06 -6.74
C VAL A 258 -8.83 -5.44 -6.33
N LYS A 259 -7.72 -5.49 -5.61
CA LYS A 259 -7.14 -6.74 -5.09
C LYS A 259 -7.92 -7.31 -3.90
N LEU A 260 -8.75 -6.51 -3.25
CA LEU A 260 -9.57 -6.91 -2.09
C LEU A 260 -10.98 -7.37 -2.48
N GLU A 261 -11.44 -7.09 -3.68
CA GLU A 261 -12.79 -7.49 -4.13
C GLU A 261 -13.10 -8.99 -3.95
N PRO A 262 -12.15 -9.92 -4.20
CA PRO A 262 -12.41 -11.35 -4.00
C PRO A 262 -12.73 -11.74 -2.55
N PHE A 263 -12.27 -10.95 -1.58
CA PHE A 263 -12.47 -11.23 -0.14
C PHE A 263 -13.83 -10.78 0.39
N SER A 264 -14.59 -9.99 -0.36
CA SER A 264 -15.96 -9.52 -0.02
C SER A 264 -16.10 -9.04 1.43
N PRO A 265 -15.32 -8.05 1.89
CA PRO A 265 -15.32 -7.60 3.27
C PRO A 265 -16.66 -6.95 3.66
N LYS A 266 -17.04 -7.09 4.93
CA LYS A 266 -18.18 -6.37 5.51
C LYS A 266 -17.77 -4.98 6.03
N PHE A 267 -16.57 -4.89 6.57
CA PHE A 267 -16.00 -3.66 7.12
C PHE A 267 -14.63 -3.37 6.52
N VAL A 268 -14.41 -2.12 6.17
CA VAL A 268 -13.08 -1.61 5.80
C VAL A 268 -12.68 -0.53 6.79
N ILE A 269 -11.63 -0.83 7.55
CA ILE A 269 -11.10 0.02 8.59
C ILE A 269 -9.83 0.70 8.05
N ALA A 270 -9.79 2.02 8.04
CA ALA A 270 -8.64 2.76 7.55
C ALA A 270 -8.43 4.07 8.32
N ASP A 271 -7.24 4.63 8.23
CA ASP A 271 -6.88 5.86 8.91
C ASP A 271 -7.51 7.12 8.28
N SER A 272 -7.18 8.29 8.82
CA SER A 272 -7.69 9.58 8.34
C SER A 272 -7.24 9.96 6.92
N GLY A 273 -6.18 9.37 6.41
CA GLY A 273 -5.68 9.56 5.04
C GLY A 273 -6.66 9.05 3.98
N TYR A 274 -7.43 8.02 4.33
CA TYR A 274 -8.46 7.44 3.47
C TYR A 274 -9.86 8.04 3.68
N LYS A 275 -10.05 8.83 4.74
CA LYS A 275 -11.33 9.42 5.07
C LYS A 275 -11.74 10.51 4.08
N THR A 276 -12.28 10.10 2.95
CA THR A 276 -12.85 11.00 1.93
C THR A 276 -14.30 10.62 1.64
N PRO A 277 -15.16 11.60 1.32
CA PRO A 277 -16.56 11.30 0.94
C PRO A 277 -16.65 10.32 -0.23
N SER A 278 -15.73 10.39 -1.17
CA SER A 278 -15.70 9.52 -2.35
C SER A 278 -15.42 8.07 -1.98
N ILE A 279 -14.45 7.80 -1.09
CA ILE A 279 -14.13 6.44 -0.64
C ILE A 279 -15.29 5.90 0.21
N ALA A 280 -15.83 6.71 1.12
CA ALA A 280 -16.96 6.31 1.94
C ALA A 280 -18.16 5.91 1.09
N LYS A 281 -18.51 6.74 0.10
CA LYS A 281 -19.60 6.45 -0.83
C LYS A 281 -19.37 5.18 -1.63
N PHE A 282 -18.18 5.05 -2.22
CA PHE A 282 -17.79 3.87 -3.00
C PHE A 282 -17.93 2.56 -2.20
N LEU A 283 -17.51 2.56 -0.94
CA LEU A 283 -17.63 1.39 -0.07
C LEU A 283 -19.10 1.10 0.25
N LEU A 284 -19.89 2.13 0.61
CA LEU A 284 -21.33 1.98 0.91
C LEU A 284 -22.13 1.48 -0.29
N GLU A 285 -21.83 1.93 -1.51
CA GLU A 285 -22.46 1.45 -2.74
C GLU A 285 -22.17 -0.04 -3.01
N LYS A 286 -21.03 -0.55 -2.54
CA LYS A 286 -20.68 -1.99 -2.56
C LYS A 286 -21.24 -2.77 -1.36
N GLY A 287 -22.02 -2.14 -0.48
CA GLY A 287 -22.55 -2.78 0.73
C GLY A 287 -21.51 -2.96 1.85
N ILE A 288 -20.36 -2.29 1.76
CA ILE A 288 -19.26 -2.36 2.72
C ILE A 288 -19.34 -1.18 3.68
N THR A 289 -19.25 -1.43 4.97
CA THR A 289 -19.28 -0.37 5.99
C THR A 289 -17.86 0.23 6.15
N PRO A 290 -17.63 1.51 5.80
CA PRO A 290 -16.38 2.18 6.06
C PRO A 290 -16.24 2.56 7.53
N VAL A 291 -15.10 2.23 8.13
CA VAL A 291 -14.78 2.57 9.53
C VAL A 291 -13.58 3.52 9.53
N PHE A 292 -13.84 4.80 9.77
CA PHE A 292 -12.80 5.83 9.83
C PHE A 292 -12.73 6.48 11.20
N PRO A 293 -11.58 7.02 11.62
CA PRO A 293 -11.45 7.69 12.90
C PRO A 293 -12.36 8.92 12.98
N TYR A 294 -12.97 9.12 14.15
CA TYR A 294 -13.74 10.32 14.40
C TYR A 294 -12.84 11.55 14.42
N THR A 295 -13.18 12.51 13.59
CA THR A 295 -12.51 13.82 13.59
C THR A 295 -13.44 14.83 14.24
N ARG A 296 -13.06 15.34 15.41
CA ARG A 296 -13.83 16.39 16.08
C ARG A 296 -13.86 17.63 15.19
N PRO A 297 -15.06 18.17 14.87
CA PRO A 297 -15.17 19.43 14.15
C PRO A 297 -14.43 20.55 14.87
N ARG A 298 -13.50 21.20 14.17
CA ARG A 298 -12.78 22.36 14.72
C ARG A 298 -13.67 23.60 14.59
N GLY A 299 -14.27 24.00 15.69
CA GLY A 299 -14.95 25.30 15.78
C GLY A 299 -13.96 26.41 16.14
N LYS A 300 -14.13 27.58 15.58
CA LYS A 300 -13.45 28.80 16.08
C LYS A 300 -14.16 29.25 17.37
N ARG A 301 -13.37 29.73 18.35
CA ARG A 301 -13.92 30.27 19.60
C ARG A 301 -14.82 31.46 19.25
N GLY A 302 -16.01 31.53 19.84
CA GLY A 302 -16.98 32.59 19.55
C GLY A 302 -17.91 32.35 18.34
N PHE A 303 -17.73 31.22 17.61
CA PHE A 303 -18.61 30.86 16.49
C PHE A 303 -19.55 29.72 16.88
N LEU A 304 -20.78 29.76 16.36
CA LEU A 304 -21.72 28.66 16.46
C LEU A 304 -21.16 27.39 15.84
N ARG A 305 -21.44 26.25 16.43
CA ARG A 305 -21.00 24.94 15.97
C ARG A 305 -22.07 24.30 15.07
N PRO A 306 -21.73 23.38 14.18
CA PRO A 306 -22.71 22.67 13.35
C PRO A 306 -23.87 22.07 14.15
N ARG A 307 -23.63 21.60 15.39
CA ARG A 307 -24.64 21.02 16.29
C ARG A 307 -25.64 22.04 16.82
N ASP A 308 -25.35 23.33 16.74
CA ASP A 308 -26.19 24.40 17.21
C ASP A 308 -27.28 24.76 16.17
N PHE A 309 -27.23 24.16 14.99
CA PHE A 309 -28.17 24.32 13.90
C PHE A 309 -29.04 23.08 13.76
N VAL A 310 -30.32 23.25 13.53
CA VAL A 310 -31.29 22.17 13.28
C VAL A 310 -31.58 22.10 11.79
N TYR A 311 -31.37 20.93 11.19
CA TYR A 311 -31.70 20.69 9.78
C TYR A 311 -33.17 20.28 9.65
N ASP A 312 -33.89 20.97 8.77
CA ASP A 312 -35.24 20.61 8.37
C ASP A 312 -35.16 19.94 6.98
N GLU A 313 -35.46 18.65 6.98
CA GLU A 313 -35.38 17.82 5.76
C GLU A 313 -36.49 18.16 4.76
N HIS A 314 -37.68 18.53 5.26
CA HIS A 314 -38.83 18.84 4.41
C HIS A 314 -38.59 20.12 3.57
N PHE A 315 -38.03 21.14 4.21
CA PHE A 315 -37.77 22.43 3.56
C PHE A 315 -36.32 22.55 3.03
N ASP A 316 -35.49 21.54 3.23
CA ASP A 316 -34.06 21.55 2.91
C ASP A 316 -33.37 22.85 3.35
N CYS A 317 -33.46 23.14 4.63
CA CYS A 317 -32.90 24.33 5.25
C CYS A 317 -32.34 24.04 6.65
N TYR A 318 -31.52 24.94 7.16
CA TYR A 318 -31.10 24.91 8.55
C TYR A 318 -31.76 26.05 9.34
N LEU A 319 -32.10 25.77 10.59
CA LEU A 319 -32.54 26.77 11.56
C LEU A 319 -31.37 27.07 12.51
N CYS A 320 -31.06 28.34 12.70
CA CYS A 320 -30.09 28.76 13.71
C CYS A 320 -30.76 28.86 15.10
N PRO A 321 -29.99 28.99 16.20
CA PRO A 321 -30.52 29.13 17.54
C PRO A 321 -31.54 30.31 17.73
N GLU A 322 -31.45 31.33 16.89
CA GLU A 322 -32.39 32.47 16.84
C GLU A 322 -33.54 32.23 15.85
N ASN A 323 -33.81 30.96 15.50
CA ASN A 323 -34.89 30.55 14.59
C ASN A 323 -34.87 31.22 13.20
N GLN A 324 -33.68 31.64 12.74
CA GLN A 324 -33.54 32.18 11.39
C GLN A 324 -33.21 31.06 10.42
N VAL A 325 -33.84 31.12 9.24
CA VAL A 325 -33.70 30.12 8.19
C VAL A 325 -32.39 30.35 7.37
N LEU A 326 -31.60 29.33 7.27
CA LEU A 326 -30.45 29.27 6.36
C LEU A 326 -30.87 28.45 5.14
N THR A 327 -31.00 29.12 4.00
CA THR A 327 -31.37 28.46 2.74
C THR A 327 -30.16 27.91 2.00
N TYR A 328 -30.38 26.87 1.20
CA TYR A 328 -29.35 26.31 0.33
C TYR A 328 -28.72 27.39 -0.55
N ARG A 329 -27.41 27.51 -0.50
CA ARG A 329 -26.62 28.44 -1.30
C ARG A 329 -26.00 27.78 -2.51
N THR A 330 -25.26 26.70 -2.27
CA THR A 330 -24.50 25.97 -3.30
C THR A 330 -24.00 24.63 -2.77
N THR A 331 -23.60 23.75 -3.69
CA THR A 331 -22.79 22.58 -3.37
C THR A 331 -21.37 22.87 -3.83
N THR A 332 -20.40 22.69 -2.92
CA THR A 332 -18.96 22.96 -3.16
C THR A 332 -18.35 21.92 -4.08
N ARG A 333 -17.11 22.15 -4.53
CA ARG A 333 -16.35 21.16 -5.33
C ARG A 333 -15.97 19.90 -4.55
N GLU A 334 -16.01 19.97 -3.23
CA GLU A 334 -15.78 18.85 -2.32
C GLU A 334 -17.05 18.05 -2.04
N GLY A 335 -18.22 18.46 -2.59
CA GLY A 335 -19.50 17.79 -2.42
C GLY A 335 -20.30 18.22 -1.20
N TYR A 336 -19.85 19.25 -0.47
CA TYR A 336 -20.59 19.76 0.69
C TYR A 336 -21.67 20.78 0.28
N ARG A 337 -22.87 20.62 0.82
CA ARG A 337 -23.93 21.62 0.70
C ARG A 337 -23.67 22.78 1.66
N GLU A 338 -23.70 24.00 1.15
CA GLU A 338 -23.62 25.23 1.93
C GLU A 338 -24.99 25.87 2.06
N TYR A 339 -25.34 26.24 3.27
CA TYR A 339 -26.56 26.97 3.59
C TYR A 339 -26.16 28.33 4.12
N LYS A 340 -26.95 29.37 3.77
CA LYS A 340 -26.62 30.75 4.15
C LYS A 340 -27.89 31.47 4.64
N SER A 341 -27.73 32.20 5.75
CA SER A 341 -28.72 33.12 6.25
C SER A 341 -28.73 34.45 5.46
N ASN A 342 -29.75 35.26 5.64
CA ASN A 342 -29.79 36.62 5.13
C ASN A 342 -28.93 37.54 6.02
N PRO A 343 -27.83 38.16 5.50
CA PRO A 343 -26.95 39.00 6.31
C PRO A 343 -27.65 40.22 6.92
N LYS A 344 -28.71 40.73 6.27
CA LYS A 344 -29.44 41.88 6.77
C LYS A 344 -30.23 41.54 8.04
N ILE A 345 -30.78 40.33 8.13
CA ILE A 345 -31.48 39.84 9.31
C ILE A 345 -30.49 39.53 10.41
N CYS A 346 -29.42 38.82 10.10
CA CYS A 346 -28.41 38.39 11.08
C CYS A 346 -27.73 39.57 11.80
N LYS A 347 -27.55 40.71 11.13
CA LYS A 347 -26.91 41.90 11.74
C LYS A 347 -27.70 42.42 12.98
N ASN A 348 -28.96 42.13 13.09
CA ASN A 348 -29.83 42.65 14.16
C ASN A 348 -30.13 41.60 15.25
N LEU A 349 -29.46 40.45 15.21
CA LEU A 349 -29.65 39.36 16.17
C LEU A 349 -28.73 39.51 17.39
N SER A 350 -29.20 39.14 18.55
CA SER A 350 -28.44 39.24 19.81
C SER A 350 -27.14 38.43 19.80
N LEU A 351 -27.14 37.26 19.16
CA LEU A 351 -25.96 36.39 19.02
C LEU A 351 -24.82 37.02 18.22
N VAL A 352 -25.07 38.06 17.42
CA VAL A 352 -24.02 38.71 16.64
C VAL A 352 -23.21 39.71 17.51
N SER A 353 -23.78 40.21 18.58
CA SER A 353 -23.07 41.08 19.55
C SER A 353 -22.02 40.31 20.34
N ASP A 354 -22.19 38.98 20.49
CA ASP A 354 -21.24 38.11 21.21
C ASP A 354 -20.14 37.52 20.29
N LEU A 355 -20.17 37.84 18.98
CA LEU A 355 -19.28 37.32 17.97
C LEU A 355 -18.19 38.28 17.51
N TYR A 356 -18.17 39.55 18.05
CA TYR A 356 -17.15 40.55 17.72
C TYR A 356 -16.33 40.95 18.93
#